data_f02db05b94e9f9e0224bee46d218372f
#
_entry.id   f02db05b94e9f9e0224bee46d218372f
#
_cell.length_a   1.000
_cell.length_b   1.000
_cell.length_c   1.000
_cell.angle_alpha   90.00
_cell.angle_beta   90.00
_cell.angle_gamma   90.00
#
_symmetry.space_group_name_H-M   'P 1'
#
loop_
_entity.id
_entity.type
_entity.pdbx_description
1 polymer ?
#
loop_
_entity_poly.entity_id
_entity_poly.type
_entity_poly.pdbx_seq_one_letter_code
_entity_poly.pdbx_strand_id
1 'polypeptide(L)'
;MRHLSNDRAAEVADKIDIETLQRLYAKATDAIGQTSPSKVEEGRAIYHQIYTPDVQIRTENPGTTPLTANGPDAWADVVFTALIDFVGTQHLIGTQLTQVSGDQGEMESYVNAWHKYPDGSVYYFLGTYISKVRREDAGWKIYDMTLRHDTSGTVQTQ
;
A
#
# COMPACT_ATOMS: atom_id res chain seq x y z
N MET A 1 18.06 33.42 8.49
CA MET A 1 16.60 33.17 8.62
C MET A 1 15.94 32.57 7.36
N ARG A 2 16.36 32.87 6.12
CA ARG A 2 15.76 32.28 4.89
C ARG A 2 16.08 30.80 4.63
N HIS A 3 17.25 30.29 5.06
CA HIS A 3 17.62 28.87 4.84
C HIS A 3 16.73 27.88 5.59
N LEU A 4 16.44 28.11 6.86
CA LEU A 4 15.60 27.21 7.68
C LEU A 4 14.16 27.10 7.17
N SER A 5 13.61 28.14 6.50
CA SER A 5 12.26 28.08 5.93
C SER A 5 12.20 27.26 4.64
N ASN A 6 13.27 27.25 3.82
CA ASN A 6 13.32 26.45 2.60
C ASN A 6 13.54 24.96 2.90
N ASP A 7 14.41 24.64 3.86
CA ASP A 7 14.65 23.25 4.28
C ASP A 7 13.40 22.62 4.88
N ARG A 8 12.64 23.37 5.69
CA ARG A 8 11.37 22.91 6.24
C ARG A 8 10.29 22.70 5.16
N ALA A 9 10.23 23.58 4.15
CA ALA A 9 9.30 23.43 3.04
C ALA A 9 9.63 22.20 2.19
N ALA A 10 10.91 21.93 1.95
CA ALA A 10 11.36 20.74 1.25
C ALA A 10 11.02 19.46 2.04
N GLU A 11 11.27 19.43 3.34
CA GLU A 11 10.89 18.28 4.20
C GLU A 11 9.39 18.02 4.20
N VAL A 12 8.57 19.06 4.24
CA VAL A 12 7.10 18.91 4.18
C VAL A 12 6.68 18.36 2.81
N ALA A 13 7.27 18.83 1.72
CA ALA A 13 6.99 18.31 0.38
C ALA A 13 7.36 16.82 0.28
N ASP A 14 8.53 16.43 0.76
CA ASP A 14 8.97 15.04 0.80
C ASP A 14 8.00 14.13 1.59
N LYS A 15 7.53 14.60 2.75
CA LYS A 15 6.54 13.85 3.55
C LYS A 15 5.23 13.65 2.79
N ILE A 16 4.73 14.67 2.11
CA ILE A 16 3.51 14.60 1.30
C ILE A 16 3.71 13.61 0.14
N ASP A 17 4.84 13.66 -0.54
CA ASP A 17 5.17 12.76 -1.65
C ASP A 17 5.24 11.30 -1.17
N ILE A 18 5.90 11.05 -0.04
CA ILE A 18 6.01 9.71 0.56
C ILE A 18 4.63 9.18 0.97
N GLU A 19 3.82 9.98 1.66
CA GLU A 19 2.46 9.58 2.07
C GLU A 19 1.57 9.30 0.87
N THR A 20 1.78 10.01 -0.25
CA THR A 20 1.05 9.78 -1.49
C THR A 20 1.32 8.39 -2.08
N LEU A 21 2.50 7.81 -1.87
CA LEU A 21 2.80 6.44 -2.33
C LEU A 21 1.83 5.42 -1.73
N GLN A 22 1.51 5.52 -0.43
CA GLN A 22 0.59 4.59 0.21
C GLN A 22 -0.87 4.81 -0.23
N ARG A 23 -1.26 6.04 -0.53
CA ARG A 23 -2.58 6.35 -1.09
C ARG A 23 -2.72 5.79 -2.51
N LEU A 24 -1.67 5.90 -3.33
CA LEU A 24 -1.62 5.28 -4.66
C LEU A 24 -1.63 3.76 -4.58
N TYR A 25 -0.93 3.16 -3.60
CA TYR A 25 -1.02 1.73 -3.33
C TYR A 25 -2.46 1.27 -3.13
N ALA A 26 -3.23 1.97 -2.29
CA ALA A 26 -4.65 1.65 -2.06
C ALA A 26 -5.46 1.69 -3.36
N LYS A 27 -5.26 2.71 -4.18
CA LYS A 27 -5.92 2.83 -5.49
C LYS A 27 -5.54 1.69 -6.45
N ALA A 28 -4.27 1.32 -6.48
CA ALA A 28 -3.78 0.20 -7.31
C ALA A 28 -4.39 -1.13 -6.87
N THR A 29 -4.39 -1.40 -5.56
CA THR A 29 -4.97 -2.60 -4.96
C THR A 29 -6.47 -2.71 -5.26
N ASP A 30 -7.21 -1.60 -5.13
CA ASP A 30 -8.64 -1.56 -5.45
C ASP A 30 -8.90 -1.73 -6.96
N ALA A 31 -8.00 -1.27 -7.82
CA ALA A 31 -8.10 -1.51 -9.26
C ALA A 31 -7.88 -2.98 -9.60
N ILE A 32 -6.84 -3.62 -9.05
CA ILE A 32 -6.57 -5.06 -9.23
C ILE A 32 -7.76 -5.89 -8.73
N GLY A 33 -8.37 -5.52 -7.61
CA GLY A 33 -9.54 -6.19 -7.04
C GLY A 33 -10.80 -6.16 -7.91
N GLN A 34 -10.86 -5.31 -8.93
CA GLN A 34 -11.94 -5.33 -9.93
C GLN A 34 -11.80 -6.47 -10.95
N THR A 35 -10.67 -7.15 -11.00
CA THR A 35 -10.35 -8.35 -11.78
C THR A 35 -10.45 -8.23 -13.30
N SER A 36 -11.01 -7.16 -13.85
CA SER A 36 -11.01 -6.95 -15.31
C SER A 36 -9.59 -6.68 -15.82
N PRO A 37 -9.20 -7.20 -17.01
CA PRO A 37 -7.83 -7.07 -17.50
C PRO A 37 -7.31 -5.64 -17.54
N SER A 38 -8.13 -4.68 -17.94
CA SER A 38 -7.74 -3.26 -18.01
C SER A 38 -7.50 -2.65 -16.61
N LYS A 39 -8.27 -3.07 -15.60
CA LYS A 39 -8.11 -2.59 -14.22
C LYS A 39 -6.93 -3.24 -13.53
N VAL A 40 -6.67 -4.49 -13.80
CA VAL A 40 -5.45 -5.17 -13.32
C VAL A 40 -4.21 -4.48 -13.87
N GLU A 41 -4.21 -4.15 -15.17
CA GLU A 41 -3.08 -3.44 -15.80
C GLU A 41 -2.91 -2.01 -15.23
N GLU A 42 -4.01 -1.28 -15.00
CA GLU A 42 -3.99 0.02 -14.32
C GLU A 42 -3.31 -0.08 -12.94
N GLY A 43 -3.69 -1.09 -12.14
CA GLY A 43 -3.09 -1.31 -10.82
C GLY A 43 -1.61 -1.68 -10.89
N ARG A 44 -1.20 -2.53 -11.84
CA ARG A 44 0.20 -2.88 -12.09
C ARG A 44 1.02 -1.63 -12.45
N ALA A 45 0.52 -0.79 -13.36
CA ALA A 45 1.19 0.45 -13.75
C ALA A 45 1.43 1.38 -12.55
N ILE A 46 0.46 1.49 -11.64
CA ILE A 46 0.63 2.27 -10.40
C ILE A 46 1.67 1.61 -9.49
N TYR A 47 1.68 0.28 -9.34
CA TYR A 47 2.71 -0.40 -8.55
C TYR A 47 4.12 -0.15 -9.09
N HIS A 48 4.33 -0.14 -10.42
CA HIS A 48 5.59 0.25 -11.03
C HIS A 48 5.96 1.73 -10.77
N GLN A 49 4.96 2.58 -10.62
CA GLN A 49 5.19 4.00 -10.28
C GLN A 49 5.68 4.17 -8.84
N ILE A 50 5.11 3.42 -7.87
CA ILE A 50 5.34 3.63 -6.44
C ILE A 50 6.45 2.76 -5.85
N TYR A 51 6.74 1.62 -6.47
CA TYR A 51 7.74 0.66 -5.99
C TYR A 51 9.06 0.77 -6.77
N THR A 52 10.15 0.42 -6.10
CA THR A 52 11.40 0.11 -6.80
C THR A 52 11.29 -1.26 -7.48
N PRO A 53 12.06 -1.53 -8.56
CA PRO A 53 12.03 -2.83 -9.23
C PRO A 53 12.42 -4.01 -8.30
N ASP A 54 13.21 -3.73 -7.26
CA ASP A 54 13.73 -4.68 -6.29
C ASP A 54 12.96 -4.69 -4.96
N VAL A 55 11.77 -4.11 -4.91
CA VAL A 55 10.98 -4.00 -3.68
C VAL A 55 10.76 -5.36 -3.04
N GLN A 56 10.94 -5.41 -1.71
CA GLN A 56 10.63 -6.57 -0.88
C GLN A 56 9.32 -6.33 -0.14
N ILE A 57 8.34 -7.21 -0.33
CA ILE A 57 7.03 -7.07 0.31
C ILE A 57 6.71 -8.35 1.07
N ARG A 58 6.16 -8.20 2.27
CA ARG A 58 5.73 -9.31 3.12
C ARG A 58 4.52 -8.96 3.96
N THR A 59 3.75 -9.98 4.31
CA THR A 59 2.68 -9.88 5.31
C THR A 59 3.14 -10.50 6.64
N GLU A 60 2.70 -9.92 7.73
CA GLU A 60 2.84 -10.47 9.08
C GLU A 60 1.44 -10.70 9.65
N ASN A 61 1.03 -11.96 9.72
CA ASN A 61 -0.26 -12.36 10.27
C ASN A 61 -0.02 -13.54 11.22
N PRO A 62 -0.25 -13.36 12.54
CA PRO A 62 0.00 -14.40 13.53
C PRO A 62 -0.69 -15.73 13.16
N GLY A 63 0.08 -16.81 13.21
CA GLY A 63 -0.43 -18.17 12.94
C GLY A 63 -0.60 -18.54 11.47
N THR A 64 -0.19 -17.68 10.53
CA THR A 64 -0.21 -17.98 9.09
C THR A 64 1.19 -17.91 8.47
N THR A 65 1.38 -18.56 7.33
CA THR A 65 2.59 -18.39 6.53
C THR A 65 2.57 -16.99 5.90
N PRO A 66 3.62 -16.17 6.05
CA PRO A 66 3.69 -14.86 5.41
C PRO A 66 3.58 -14.97 3.89
N LEU A 67 2.79 -14.12 3.28
CA LEU A 67 2.88 -13.86 1.84
C LEU A 67 4.10 -12.98 1.60
N THR A 68 4.89 -13.31 0.59
CA THR A 68 6.08 -12.56 0.21
C THR A 68 6.13 -12.33 -1.28
N ALA A 69 6.68 -11.20 -1.69
CA ALA A 69 6.90 -10.89 -3.10
C ALA A 69 8.17 -10.05 -3.29
N ASN A 70 8.85 -10.29 -4.40
CA ASN A 70 10.00 -9.52 -4.86
C ASN A 70 9.64 -8.84 -6.17
N GLY A 71 9.54 -7.53 -6.14
CA GLY A 71 9.14 -6.71 -7.28
C GLY A 71 7.62 -6.46 -7.38
N PRO A 72 7.25 -5.40 -8.13
CA PRO A 72 5.87 -4.92 -8.21
C PRO A 72 4.91 -5.93 -8.88
N ASP A 73 5.34 -6.65 -9.92
CA ASP A 73 4.49 -7.62 -10.63
C ASP A 73 4.18 -8.84 -9.77
N ALA A 74 5.20 -9.35 -9.05
CA ALA A 74 4.99 -10.47 -8.14
C ALA A 74 3.99 -10.12 -7.03
N TRP A 75 4.04 -8.88 -6.52
CA TRP A 75 3.05 -8.42 -5.55
C TRP A 75 1.66 -8.25 -6.17
N ALA A 76 1.57 -7.74 -7.38
CA ALA A 76 0.30 -7.64 -8.08
C ALA A 76 -0.38 -9.01 -8.27
N ASP A 77 0.38 -10.07 -8.54
CA ASP A 77 -0.13 -11.44 -8.64
C ASP A 77 -0.64 -11.96 -7.29
N VAL A 78 0.07 -11.66 -6.19
CA VAL A 78 -0.38 -11.98 -4.82
C VAL A 78 -1.70 -11.27 -4.51
N VAL A 79 -1.78 -9.97 -4.79
CA VAL A 79 -2.99 -9.16 -4.56
C VAL A 79 -4.15 -9.67 -5.41
N PHE A 80 -3.94 -9.94 -6.71
CA PHE A 80 -4.97 -10.49 -7.58
C PHE A 80 -5.55 -11.79 -7.02
N THR A 81 -4.68 -12.71 -6.62
CA THR A 81 -5.09 -14.01 -6.05
C THR A 81 -5.86 -13.82 -4.72
N ALA A 82 -5.42 -12.87 -3.89
CA ALA A 82 -6.08 -12.60 -2.61
C ALA A 82 -7.46 -11.95 -2.75
N LEU A 83 -7.70 -11.23 -3.85
CA LEU A 83 -8.93 -10.45 -4.04
C LEU A 83 -9.92 -11.05 -5.05
N ILE A 84 -9.56 -12.14 -5.74
CA ILE A 84 -10.35 -12.68 -6.86
C ILE A 84 -11.77 -13.13 -6.47
N ASP A 85 -11.99 -13.51 -5.23
CA ASP A 85 -13.28 -14.00 -4.73
C ASP A 85 -14.24 -12.87 -4.30
N PHE A 86 -13.76 -11.62 -4.29
CA PHE A 86 -14.56 -10.46 -3.90
C PHE A 86 -15.16 -9.76 -5.13
N VAL A 87 -16.36 -9.22 -4.97
CA VAL A 87 -17.04 -8.42 -5.99
C VAL A 87 -16.84 -6.91 -5.80
N GLY A 88 -16.19 -6.51 -4.74
CA GLY A 88 -15.82 -5.12 -4.47
C GLY A 88 -14.80 -5.03 -3.35
N THR A 89 -13.90 -4.08 -3.44
CA THR A 89 -12.88 -3.83 -2.44
C THR A 89 -12.61 -2.34 -2.29
N GLN A 90 -12.30 -1.90 -1.08
CA GLN A 90 -11.91 -0.54 -0.78
C GLN A 90 -10.87 -0.51 0.35
N HIS A 91 -9.74 0.09 0.07
CA HIS A 91 -8.68 0.33 1.05
C HIS A 91 -8.66 1.79 1.49
N LEU A 92 -8.92 2.03 2.76
CA LEU A 92 -8.84 3.34 3.39
C LEU A 92 -7.50 3.47 4.12
N ILE A 93 -6.68 4.43 3.70
CA ILE A 93 -5.43 4.76 4.38
C ILE A 93 -5.75 5.79 5.46
N GLY A 94 -5.52 5.39 6.70
CA GLY A 94 -5.75 6.21 7.88
C GLY A 94 -4.52 7.02 8.29
N THR A 95 -4.26 7.09 9.59
CA THR A 95 -3.11 7.81 10.15
C THR A 95 -1.81 7.44 9.45
N GLN A 96 -1.07 8.45 9.00
CA GLN A 96 0.24 8.30 8.37
C GLN A 96 1.28 9.09 9.18
N LEU A 97 2.38 8.43 9.51
CA LEU A 97 3.54 9.04 10.17
C LEU A 97 4.77 8.79 9.31
N THR A 98 5.43 9.85 8.88
CA THR A 98 6.58 9.81 7.98
C THR A 98 7.79 10.48 8.61
N GLN A 99 8.93 9.79 8.55
CA GLN A 99 10.24 10.32 8.93
C GLN A 99 11.14 10.32 7.69
N VAL A 100 11.88 11.40 7.50
CA VAL A 100 12.78 11.60 6.35
C VAL A 100 14.17 11.94 6.87
N SER A 101 15.18 11.32 6.29
CA SER A 101 16.61 11.60 6.55
C SER A 101 17.41 11.53 5.24
N GLY A 102 17.68 12.68 4.62
CA GLY A 102 18.30 12.77 3.31
C GLY A 102 17.45 12.09 2.24
N ASP A 103 18.02 11.11 1.54
CA ASP A 103 17.37 10.36 0.47
C ASP A 103 16.73 9.03 0.94
N GLN A 104 16.55 8.87 2.26
CA GLN A 104 15.91 7.72 2.88
C GLN A 104 14.75 8.18 3.76
N GLY A 105 13.74 7.33 3.92
CA GLY A 105 12.63 7.59 4.82
C GLY A 105 11.91 6.33 5.25
N GLU A 106 11.07 6.49 6.27
CA GLU A 106 10.19 5.45 6.78
C GLU A 106 8.79 6.03 6.92
N MET A 107 7.78 5.22 6.65
CA MET A 107 6.39 5.57 6.79
C MET A 107 5.61 4.43 7.45
N GLU A 108 4.82 4.77 8.45
CA GLU A 108 3.79 3.90 9.01
C GLU A 108 2.41 4.43 8.60
N SER A 109 1.52 3.55 8.15
CA SER A 109 0.17 3.93 7.71
C SER A 109 -0.85 2.89 8.18
N TYR A 110 -1.94 3.35 8.80
CA TYR A 110 -3.05 2.45 9.13
C TYR A 110 -3.89 2.15 7.88
N VAL A 111 -4.37 0.92 7.79
CA VAL A 111 -5.32 0.51 6.76
C VAL A 111 -6.60 -0.03 7.38
N ASN A 112 -7.73 0.40 6.81
CA ASN A 112 -9.04 -0.18 7.03
C ASN A 112 -9.57 -0.59 5.65
N ALA A 113 -9.58 -1.88 5.37
CA ALA A 113 -9.99 -2.42 4.08
C ALA A 113 -11.29 -3.21 4.20
N TRP A 114 -12.17 -3.04 3.21
CA TRP A 114 -13.45 -3.71 3.11
C TRP A 114 -13.55 -4.48 1.80
N HIS A 115 -13.96 -5.75 1.88
CA HIS A 115 -14.04 -6.66 0.75
C HIS A 115 -15.41 -7.31 0.75
N LYS A 116 -16.19 -7.07 -0.30
CA LYS A 116 -17.55 -7.59 -0.44
C LYS A 116 -17.55 -8.93 -1.17
N TYR A 117 -18.17 -9.95 -0.56
CA TYR A 117 -18.44 -11.22 -1.21
C TYR A 117 -19.68 -11.16 -2.10
N PRO A 118 -19.85 -12.13 -3.05
CA PRO A 118 -21.04 -12.23 -3.90
C PRO A 118 -22.34 -12.40 -3.13
N ASP A 119 -22.31 -13.02 -1.95
CA ASP A 119 -23.49 -13.21 -1.09
C ASP A 119 -23.89 -11.95 -0.30
N GLY A 120 -23.15 -10.86 -0.46
CA GLY A 120 -23.38 -9.58 0.21
C GLY A 120 -22.67 -9.44 1.55
N SER A 121 -22.08 -10.49 2.12
CA SER A 121 -21.26 -10.37 3.32
C SER A 121 -20.00 -9.54 3.05
N VAL A 122 -19.45 -8.94 4.09
CA VAL A 122 -18.29 -8.06 3.98
C VAL A 122 -17.19 -8.56 4.91
N TYR A 123 -16.03 -8.89 4.34
CA TYR A 123 -14.81 -9.14 5.07
C TYR A 123 -14.10 -7.80 5.30
N TYR A 124 -13.79 -7.49 6.55
CA TYR A 124 -12.97 -6.34 6.92
C TYR A 124 -11.58 -6.78 7.36
N PHE A 125 -10.60 -5.95 7.08
CA PHE A 125 -9.21 -6.10 7.47
C PHE A 125 -8.71 -4.79 8.05
N LEU A 126 -8.16 -4.83 9.26
CA LEU A 126 -7.46 -3.72 9.89
C LEU A 126 -6.00 -4.10 10.07
N GLY A 127 -5.12 -3.21 9.68
CA GLY A 127 -3.69 -3.46 9.74
C GLY A 127 -2.85 -2.19 9.63
N THR A 128 -1.55 -2.42 9.58
CA THR A 128 -0.55 -1.35 9.49
C THR A 128 0.45 -1.68 8.40
N TYR A 129 0.62 -0.76 7.45
CA TYR A 129 1.75 -0.78 6.51
C TYR A 129 2.95 -0.12 7.17
N ILE A 130 4.10 -0.79 7.12
CA ILE A 130 5.40 -0.26 7.53
C ILE A 130 6.26 -0.27 6.27
N SER A 131 6.58 0.91 5.76
CA SER A 131 7.26 1.09 4.49
C SER A 131 8.58 1.82 4.66
N LYS A 132 9.63 1.31 4.00
CA LYS A 132 10.88 2.04 3.82
C LYS A 132 10.93 2.59 2.41
N VAL A 133 11.30 3.84 2.31
CA VAL A 133 11.33 4.58 1.05
C VAL A 133 12.71 5.15 0.78
N ARG A 134 13.04 5.26 -0.49
CA ARG A 134 14.25 5.94 -0.94
C ARG A 134 13.95 6.87 -2.11
N ARG A 135 14.77 7.90 -2.24
CA ARG A 135 14.70 8.81 -3.39
C ARG A 135 15.40 8.18 -4.59
N GLU A 136 14.70 8.08 -5.68
CA GLU A 136 15.18 7.69 -7.00
C GLU A 136 15.15 8.90 -7.94
N ASP A 137 15.67 8.79 -9.16
CA ASP A 137 15.64 9.87 -10.15
C ASP A 137 14.21 10.36 -10.45
N ALA A 138 13.25 9.46 -10.40
CA ALA A 138 11.83 9.75 -10.64
C ALA A 138 11.04 10.17 -9.36
N GLY A 139 11.71 10.40 -8.24
CA GLY A 139 11.10 10.75 -6.95
C GLY A 139 11.14 9.62 -5.92
N TRP A 140 10.36 9.75 -4.86
CA TRP A 140 10.32 8.78 -3.80
C TRP A 140 9.67 7.46 -4.24
N LYS A 141 10.25 6.32 -3.80
CA LYS A 141 9.71 4.98 -4.05
C LYS A 141 9.85 4.10 -2.82
N ILE A 142 8.91 3.18 -2.65
CA ILE A 142 8.94 2.14 -1.61
C ILE A 142 9.87 1.01 -2.09
N TYR A 143 10.85 0.64 -1.27
CA TYR A 143 11.75 -0.48 -1.56
C TYR A 143 11.61 -1.66 -0.59
N ASP A 144 10.92 -1.46 0.54
CA ASP A 144 10.57 -2.50 1.51
C ASP A 144 9.21 -2.17 2.12
N MET A 145 8.30 -3.13 2.18
CA MET A 145 6.99 -2.95 2.80
C MET A 145 6.58 -4.19 3.59
N THR A 146 6.13 -3.98 4.80
CA THR A 146 5.48 -4.99 5.62
C THR A 146 4.02 -4.60 5.85
N LEU A 147 3.09 -5.51 5.57
CA LEU A 147 1.70 -5.41 5.98
C LEU A 147 1.50 -6.25 7.24
N ARG A 148 1.37 -5.60 8.38
CA ARG A 148 1.06 -6.24 9.66
C ARG A 148 -0.45 -6.31 9.85
N HIS A 149 -0.96 -7.51 10.15
CA HIS A 149 -2.36 -7.74 10.48
C HIS A 149 -2.63 -7.37 11.95
N ASP A 150 -3.65 -6.56 12.20
CA ASP A 150 -4.10 -6.22 13.55
C ASP A 150 -5.38 -7.01 13.91
N THR A 151 -6.41 -6.96 13.06
CA THR A 151 -7.63 -7.78 13.20
C THR A 151 -8.38 -7.88 11.88
N SER A 152 -9.21 -8.90 11.76
CA SER A 152 -10.11 -9.08 10.61
C SER A 152 -11.33 -9.92 10.98
N GLY A 153 -12.33 -9.89 10.13
CA GLY A 153 -13.55 -10.70 10.33
C GLY A 153 -14.54 -10.48 9.20
N THR A 154 -15.65 -11.23 9.26
CA THR A 154 -16.76 -11.11 8.29
C THR A 154 -18.01 -10.66 8.99
N VAL A 155 -18.70 -9.69 8.43
CA VAL A 155 -20.02 -9.21 8.90
C VAL A 155 -21.08 -9.50 7.83
N GLN A 156 -22.27 -9.88 8.27
CA GLN A 156 -23.43 -10.03 7.40
C GLN A 156 -24.07 -8.66 7.24
N THR A 157 -24.30 -8.25 6.00
CA THR A 157 -25.12 -7.07 5.71
C THR A 157 -26.58 -7.50 5.53
N GLN A 158 -27.47 -6.87 6.27
CA GLN A 158 -28.92 -7.11 6.15
C GLN A 158 -29.45 -6.49 4.85
#